data_e87445065d7382f30d77bec8d688a6b0
#
_entry.id   e87445065d7382f30d77bec8d688a6b0
#
_cell.length_a   1.000
_cell.length_b   1.000
_cell.length_c   1.000
_cell.angle_alpha   90.00
_cell.angle_beta   90.00
_cell.angle_gamma   90.00
#
_symmetry.space_group_name_H-M   'P 1'
#
loop_
_entity.id
_entity.type
_entity.pdbx_description
1 polymer ?
#
loop_
_entity_poly.entity_id
_entity_poly.type
_entity_poly.pdbx_seq_one_letter_code
_entity_poly.pdbx_strand_id
1 'polypeptide(L)'
;IYISDKGPIFYKAKRIGRGGSFFRMYKFRSMKVNAPDIRLENGDTYNGDDDPRVTKVGRFMRKTSIDEIPQFLNVLNGTMSFIGPRPDTPDFLHVYEEKFPAVLTIKPGITGYNQAYFRNSIDGAEKMKKDNYYAEHLSFWMDIKIMFKTIKTVLFRENVNH
;
A
#
# COMPACT_ATOMS: atom_id res chain seq x y z
N ILE A 1 17.90 8.26 6.73
CA ILE A 1 17.71 8.10 5.28
C ILE A 1 18.83 8.81 4.53
N TYR A 2 18.93 10.13 4.62
CA TYR A 2 19.95 10.91 3.89
C TYR A 2 21.39 10.51 4.26
N ILE A 3 21.67 10.24 5.53
CA ILE A 3 23.00 9.83 6.02
C ILE A 3 23.40 8.45 5.51
N SER A 4 22.44 7.52 5.38
CA SER A 4 22.72 6.14 4.98
C SER A 4 22.91 5.96 3.47
N ASP A 5 22.33 6.85 2.68
CA ASP A 5 22.35 6.76 1.21
C ASP A 5 21.94 8.10 0.63
N LYS A 6 22.94 8.97 0.39
CA LYS A 6 22.77 10.38 -0.04
C LYS A 6 21.75 10.54 -1.17
N GLY A 7 20.53 10.98 -0.84
CA GLY A 7 19.44 11.14 -1.81
C GLY A 7 18.16 11.63 -1.16
N PRO A 8 17.05 11.75 -1.90
CA PRO A 8 15.80 12.33 -1.39
C PRO A 8 15.26 11.52 -0.22
N ILE A 9 14.74 12.23 0.78
CA ILE A 9 14.10 11.59 1.96
C ILE A 9 12.77 10.95 1.57
N PHE A 10 12.02 11.61 0.69
CA PHE A 10 10.71 11.16 0.24
C PHE A 10 10.80 10.40 -1.08
N TYR A 11 10.05 9.33 -1.17
CA TYR A 11 9.70 8.63 -2.39
C TYR A 11 8.25 8.96 -2.77
N LYS A 12 8.01 9.24 -4.05
CA LYS A 12 6.71 9.65 -4.58
C LYS A 12 6.28 8.67 -5.68
N ALA A 13 5.56 7.63 -5.30
CA ALA A 13 5.06 6.64 -6.24
C ALA A 13 3.81 7.13 -6.97
N LYS A 14 3.76 6.97 -8.30
CA LYS A 14 2.53 7.17 -9.07
C LYS A 14 1.57 6.01 -8.80
N ARG A 15 0.33 6.31 -8.43
CA ARG A 15 -0.67 5.33 -8.03
C ARG A 15 -2.04 5.67 -8.62
N ILE A 16 -2.91 4.64 -8.74
CA ILE A 16 -4.31 4.77 -9.13
C ILE A 16 -5.09 5.34 -7.94
N GLY A 17 -5.90 6.37 -8.22
CA GLY A 17 -6.81 6.99 -7.27
C GLY A 17 -8.26 6.82 -7.67
N ARG A 18 -9.14 7.53 -6.96
CA ARG A 18 -10.58 7.53 -7.23
C ARG A 18 -10.86 7.97 -8.66
N GLY A 19 -11.80 7.28 -9.32
CA GLY A 19 -12.20 7.55 -10.70
C GLY A 19 -11.14 7.19 -11.75
N GLY A 20 -10.16 6.32 -11.41
CA GLY A 20 -9.05 5.96 -12.31
C GLY A 20 -8.01 7.07 -12.47
N SER A 21 -8.14 8.18 -11.72
CA SER A 21 -7.14 9.26 -11.74
C SER A 21 -5.80 8.81 -11.15
N PHE A 22 -4.72 9.51 -11.50
CA PHE A 22 -3.41 9.21 -10.93
C PHE A 22 -3.00 10.27 -9.92
N PHE A 23 -2.38 9.81 -8.83
CA PHE A 23 -1.81 10.70 -7.82
C PHE A 23 -0.40 10.26 -7.40
N ARG A 24 0.30 11.12 -6.66
CA ARG A 24 1.61 10.82 -6.07
C ARG A 24 1.44 10.39 -4.62
N MET A 25 1.65 9.10 -4.34
CA MET A 25 1.65 8.57 -2.98
C MET A 25 3.00 8.85 -2.32
N TYR A 26 2.97 9.50 -1.17
CA TYR A 26 4.18 9.85 -0.42
C TYR A 26 4.61 8.73 0.52
N LYS A 27 5.89 8.41 0.51
CA LYS A 27 6.54 7.51 1.47
C LYS A 27 7.91 8.03 1.86
N PHE A 28 8.44 7.60 3.00
CA PHE A 28 9.87 7.71 3.21
C PHE A 28 10.60 6.72 2.32
N ARG A 29 11.72 7.15 1.75
CA ARG A 29 12.54 6.28 0.91
C ARG A 29 13.21 5.21 1.75
N SER A 30 12.87 3.96 1.52
CA SER A 30 13.44 2.78 2.19
C SER A 30 14.46 2.03 1.34
N MET A 31 14.49 2.27 0.04
CA MET A 31 15.42 1.67 -0.91
C MET A 31 16.59 2.60 -1.25
N LYS A 32 17.67 2.03 -1.78
CA LYS A 32 18.82 2.75 -2.33
C LYS A 32 18.40 3.68 -3.47
N VAL A 33 19.17 4.72 -3.70
CA VAL A 33 18.99 5.59 -4.89
C VAL A 33 19.17 4.75 -6.16
N ASN A 34 18.30 4.98 -7.15
CA ASN A 34 18.31 4.27 -8.44
C ASN A 34 18.19 2.74 -8.31
N ALA A 35 17.50 2.26 -7.26
CA ALA A 35 17.20 0.84 -7.10
C ALA A 35 16.44 0.31 -8.34
N PRO A 36 16.89 -0.80 -8.97
CA PRO A 36 16.23 -1.37 -10.13
C PRO A 36 14.82 -1.84 -9.80
N ASP A 37 13.92 -1.81 -10.79
CA ASP A 37 12.59 -2.43 -10.66
C ASP A 37 12.76 -3.95 -10.79
N ILE A 38 12.55 -4.67 -9.68
CA ILE A 38 12.57 -6.14 -9.64
C ILE A 38 11.15 -6.61 -9.45
N ARG A 39 10.66 -7.41 -10.41
CA ARG A 39 9.32 -7.97 -10.39
C ARG A 39 9.34 -9.48 -10.31
N LEU A 40 8.30 -10.05 -9.68
CA LEU A 40 8.01 -11.47 -9.68
C LEU A 40 7.41 -11.90 -11.03
N GLU A 41 7.34 -13.19 -11.30
CA GLU A 41 6.76 -13.75 -12.54
C GLU A 41 5.29 -13.34 -12.75
N ASN A 42 4.54 -13.10 -11.67
CA ASN A 42 3.15 -12.62 -11.71
C ASN A 42 3.02 -11.10 -11.94
N GLY A 43 4.13 -10.38 -12.16
CA GLY A 43 4.15 -8.94 -12.36
C GLY A 43 4.18 -8.09 -11.09
N ASP A 44 4.03 -8.70 -9.90
CA ASP A 44 4.11 -7.99 -8.62
C ASP A 44 5.53 -7.50 -8.34
N THR A 45 5.66 -6.37 -7.65
CA THR A 45 6.96 -5.89 -7.18
C THR A 45 7.53 -6.82 -6.12
N TYR A 46 8.79 -7.24 -6.28
CA TYR A 46 9.49 -8.01 -5.24
C TYR A 46 9.57 -7.21 -3.93
N ASN A 47 9.16 -7.82 -2.82
CA ASN A 47 9.10 -7.19 -1.49
C ASN A 47 9.59 -8.12 -0.37
N GLY A 48 10.50 -9.05 -0.67
CA GLY A 48 11.06 -9.97 0.33
C GLY A 48 11.87 -9.24 1.41
N ASP A 49 12.01 -9.88 2.58
CA ASP A 49 12.78 -9.33 3.70
C ASP A 49 14.28 -9.22 3.38
N ASP A 50 14.76 -10.01 2.43
CA ASP A 50 16.13 -10.06 1.91
C ASP A 50 16.36 -9.13 0.71
N ASP A 51 15.40 -8.29 0.35
CA ASP A 51 15.49 -7.38 -0.81
C ASP A 51 16.79 -6.55 -0.75
N PRO A 52 17.75 -6.78 -1.68
CA PRO A 52 19.07 -6.13 -1.67
C PRO A 52 19.00 -4.62 -1.96
N ARG A 53 17.86 -4.15 -2.46
CA ARG A 53 17.59 -2.72 -2.72
C ARG A 53 17.31 -1.95 -1.44
N VAL A 54 16.87 -2.64 -0.38
CA VAL A 54 16.44 -2.01 0.87
C VAL A 54 17.64 -1.66 1.74
N THR A 55 17.72 -0.42 2.19
CA THR A 55 18.77 0.02 3.13
C THR A 55 18.53 -0.55 4.53
N LYS A 56 19.56 -0.59 5.38
CA LYS A 56 19.40 -1.03 6.78
C LYS A 56 18.32 -0.22 7.53
N VAL A 57 18.35 1.10 7.36
CA VAL A 57 17.33 2.01 7.93
C VAL A 57 15.97 1.77 7.28
N GLY A 58 15.93 1.55 5.96
CA GLY A 58 14.71 1.22 5.22
C GLY A 58 14.06 -0.07 5.71
N ARG A 59 14.84 -1.09 6.05
CA ARG A 59 14.34 -2.35 6.61
C ARG A 59 13.65 -2.13 7.96
N PHE A 60 14.26 -1.35 8.84
CA PHE A 60 13.63 -0.97 10.10
C PHE A 60 12.32 -0.20 9.87
N MET A 61 12.33 0.79 8.98
CA MET A 61 11.12 1.59 8.67
C MET A 61 9.99 0.73 8.11
N ARG A 62 10.28 -0.22 7.20
CA ARG A 62 9.28 -1.15 6.65
C ARG A 62 8.71 -2.07 7.73
N LYS A 63 9.56 -2.63 8.60
CA LYS A 63 9.12 -3.48 9.71
C LYS A 63 8.19 -2.76 10.69
N THR A 64 8.37 -1.46 10.87
CA THR A 64 7.56 -0.62 11.77
C THR A 64 6.46 0.16 11.04
N SER A 65 6.35 0.05 9.71
CA SER A 65 5.45 0.84 8.86
C SER A 65 5.65 2.37 8.96
N ILE A 66 6.77 2.82 9.52
CA ILE A 66 7.13 4.25 9.61
C ILE A 66 7.30 4.87 8.23
N ASP A 67 7.73 4.09 7.23
CA ASP A 67 7.88 4.55 5.85
C ASP A 67 6.55 5.02 5.23
N GLU A 68 5.42 4.62 5.77
CA GLU A 68 4.09 4.99 5.29
C GLU A 68 3.51 6.25 5.95
N ILE A 69 4.13 6.78 7.01
CA ILE A 69 3.67 8.01 7.70
C ILE A 69 3.43 9.19 6.74
N PRO A 70 4.27 9.45 5.72
CA PRO A 70 4.02 10.56 4.81
C PRO A 70 2.71 10.45 3.99
N GLN A 71 2.06 9.30 3.95
CA GLN A 71 0.74 9.14 3.32
C GLN A 71 -0.35 9.96 4.04
N PHE A 72 -0.13 10.36 5.29
CA PHE A 72 -1.02 11.33 5.96
C PHE A 72 -1.15 12.65 5.17
N LEU A 73 -0.11 13.07 4.44
CA LEU A 73 -0.19 14.21 3.54
C LEU A 73 -1.15 13.94 2.38
N ASN A 74 -1.25 12.69 1.92
CA ASN A 74 -2.23 12.30 0.91
C ASN A 74 -3.67 12.32 1.44
N VAL A 75 -3.87 12.01 2.72
CA VAL A 75 -5.18 12.15 3.35
C VAL A 75 -5.56 13.63 3.48
N LEU A 76 -4.65 14.47 3.96
CA LEU A 76 -4.87 15.90 4.11
C LEU A 76 -5.18 16.61 2.80
N ASN A 77 -4.49 16.24 1.71
CA ASN A 77 -4.77 16.82 0.38
C ASN A 77 -5.93 16.15 -0.35
N GLY A 78 -6.61 15.17 0.27
CA GLY A 78 -7.81 14.55 -0.24
C GLY A 78 -7.61 13.46 -1.31
N THR A 79 -6.36 13.06 -1.63
CA THR A 79 -6.08 12.01 -2.62
C THR A 79 -6.19 10.61 -2.05
N MET A 80 -6.12 10.44 -0.72
CA MET A 80 -6.32 9.19 0.00
C MET A 80 -7.30 9.36 1.16
N SER A 81 -7.77 8.23 1.70
CA SER A 81 -8.48 8.09 2.96
C SER A 81 -7.60 7.34 3.98
N PHE A 82 -8.01 7.31 5.24
CA PHE A 82 -7.38 6.42 6.23
C PHE A 82 -7.65 4.96 5.89
N ILE A 83 -8.90 4.64 5.55
CA ILE A 83 -9.37 3.29 5.23
C ILE A 83 -9.83 3.27 3.78
N GLY A 84 -9.38 2.26 3.04
CA GLY A 84 -9.70 2.06 1.63
C GLY A 84 -8.79 1.00 0.98
N PRO A 85 -9.05 0.65 -0.27
CA PRO A 85 -8.18 -0.23 -1.04
C PRO A 85 -6.75 0.32 -1.11
N ARG A 86 -5.76 -0.57 -1.06
CA ARG A 86 -4.37 -0.15 -1.25
C ARG A 86 -4.15 0.27 -2.71
N PRO A 87 -3.60 1.47 -2.96
CA PRO A 87 -3.48 1.96 -4.34
C PRO A 87 -2.40 1.21 -5.11
N ASP A 88 -2.77 0.64 -6.25
CA ASP A 88 -1.87 -0.07 -7.17
C ASP A 88 -1.19 0.86 -8.17
N THR A 89 -0.21 0.29 -8.91
CA THR A 89 0.50 0.99 -9.98
C THR A 89 -0.41 1.23 -11.19
N PRO A 90 -0.14 2.25 -12.02
CA PRO A 90 -0.96 2.55 -13.21
C PRO A 90 -1.20 1.38 -14.15
N ASP A 91 -0.29 0.42 -14.20
CA ASP A 91 -0.35 -0.76 -15.08
C ASP A 91 -1.60 -1.61 -14.86
N PHE A 92 -2.16 -1.58 -13.64
CA PHE A 92 -3.34 -2.36 -13.27
C PHE A 92 -4.68 -1.64 -13.54
N LEU A 93 -4.67 -0.40 -14.05
CA LEU A 93 -5.90 0.37 -14.25
C LEU A 93 -6.92 -0.38 -15.11
N HIS A 94 -6.48 -0.95 -16.23
CA HIS A 94 -7.36 -1.71 -17.14
C HIS A 94 -8.01 -2.92 -16.46
N VAL A 95 -7.33 -3.57 -15.52
CA VAL A 95 -7.88 -4.70 -14.75
C VAL A 95 -8.99 -4.22 -13.81
N TYR A 96 -8.79 -3.05 -13.16
CA TYR A 96 -9.83 -2.47 -12.31
C TYR A 96 -11.04 -2.03 -13.11
N GLU A 97 -10.85 -1.37 -14.25
CA GLU A 97 -11.94 -0.93 -15.12
C GLU A 97 -12.78 -2.10 -15.63
N GLU A 98 -12.13 -3.21 -16.01
CA GLU A 98 -12.79 -4.38 -16.59
C GLU A 98 -13.43 -5.29 -15.53
N LYS A 99 -12.71 -5.58 -14.43
CA LYS A 99 -13.08 -6.68 -13.49
C LYS A 99 -13.48 -6.20 -12.10
N PHE A 100 -13.01 -5.02 -11.66
CA PHE A 100 -13.18 -4.55 -10.28
C PHE A 100 -13.54 -3.06 -10.20
N PRO A 101 -14.54 -2.59 -10.97
CA PRO A 101 -14.83 -1.15 -11.11
C PRO A 101 -15.26 -0.49 -9.80
N ALA A 102 -15.82 -1.23 -8.84
CA ALA A 102 -16.23 -0.68 -7.56
C ALA A 102 -15.04 -0.07 -6.79
N VAL A 103 -13.83 -0.63 -6.91
CA VAL A 103 -12.62 -0.08 -6.28
C VAL A 103 -12.35 1.35 -6.71
N LEU A 104 -12.63 1.69 -7.97
CA LEU A 104 -12.40 3.03 -8.51
C LEU A 104 -13.42 4.07 -8.03
N THR A 105 -14.53 3.65 -7.42
CA THR A 105 -15.57 4.60 -6.93
C THR A 105 -15.19 5.28 -5.63
N ILE A 106 -14.21 4.73 -4.89
CA ILE A 106 -13.79 5.21 -3.57
C ILE A 106 -12.32 5.65 -3.56
N LYS A 107 -11.92 6.41 -2.53
CA LYS A 107 -10.52 6.80 -2.34
C LYS A 107 -9.70 5.61 -1.88
N PRO A 108 -8.45 5.46 -2.37
CA PRO A 108 -7.52 4.50 -1.78
C PRO A 108 -7.20 4.85 -0.33
N GLY A 109 -6.85 3.83 0.47
CA GLY A 109 -6.56 3.97 1.90
C GLY A 109 -5.09 3.77 2.27
N ILE A 110 -4.70 4.29 3.44
CA ILE A 110 -3.43 3.96 4.10
C ILE A 110 -3.49 2.50 4.56
N THR A 111 -4.61 2.10 5.15
CA THR A 111 -4.96 0.72 5.48
C THR A 111 -6.31 0.35 4.86
N GLY A 112 -6.61 -0.93 4.79
CA GLY A 112 -7.86 -1.40 4.24
C GLY A 112 -8.14 -2.85 4.57
N TYR A 113 -9.20 -3.38 3.97
CA TYR A 113 -9.67 -4.73 4.25
C TYR A 113 -8.58 -5.79 4.04
N ASN A 114 -7.87 -5.73 2.91
CA ASN A 114 -6.76 -6.64 2.62
C ASN A 114 -5.62 -6.54 3.63
N GLN A 115 -5.14 -5.33 3.89
CA GLN A 115 -4.00 -5.13 4.78
C GLN A 115 -4.32 -5.56 6.22
N ALA A 116 -5.56 -5.34 6.67
CA ALA A 116 -5.97 -5.68 8.03
C ALA A 116 -6.15 -7.18 8.25
N TYR A 117 -6.69 -7.91 7.25
CA TYR A 117 -7.10 -9.31 7.42
C TYR A 117 -6.19 -10.32 6.74
N PHE A 118 -5.59 -9.98 5.61
CA PHE A 118 -4.88 -10.93 4.75
C PHE A 118 -3.39 -10.59 4.56
N ARG A 119 -3.05 -9.30 4.55
CA ARG A 119 -1.68 -8.80 4.38
C ARG A 119 -0.95 -9.45 3.20
N ASN A 120 -0.02 -10.40 3.48
CA ASN A 120 0.78 -11.10 2.47
C ASN A 120 0.33 -12.54 2.21
N SER A 121 -0.81 -12.97 2.78
CA SER A 121 -1.26 -14.37 2.70
C SER A 121 -2.04 -14.71 1.43
N ILE A 122 -2.34 -13.74 0.58
CA ILE A 122 -3.11 -13.94 -0.66
C ILE A 122 -2.40 -13.29 -1.85
N ASP A 123 -2.65 -13.81 -3.05
CA ASP A 123 -2.09 -13.29 -4.29
C ASP A 123 -2.73 -11.97 -4.75
N GLY A 124 -2.18 -11.35 -5.80
CA GLY A 124 -2.64 -10.06 -6.30
C GLY A 124 -4.10 -10.07 -6.80
N ALA A 125 -4.52 -11.16 -7.47
CA ALA A 125 -5.89 -11.27 -7.99
C ALA A 125 -6.91 -11.39 -6.85
N GLU A 126 -6.59 -12.16 -5.81
CA GLU A 126 -7.46 -12.31 -4.64
C GLU A 126 -7.50 -11.00 -3.82
N LYS A 127 -6.39 -10.25 -3.74
CA LYS A 127 -6.38 -8.91 -3.14
C LYS A 127 -7.37 -7.98 -3.84
N MET A 128 -7.37 -7.94 -5.17
CA MET A 128 -8.28 -7.09 -5.95
C MET A 128 -9.74 -7.46 -5.71
N LYS A 129 -10.08 -8.77 -5.62
CA LYS A 129 -11.43 -9.23 -5.27
C LYS A 129 -11.86 -8.77 -3.88
N LYS A 130 -10.98 -8.86 -2.88
CA LYS A 130 -11.28 -8.42 -1.51
C LYS A 130 -11.44 -6.90 -1.42
N ASP A 131 -10.65 -6.14 -2.17
CA ASP A 131 -10.78 -4.70 -2.24
C ASP A 131 -12.07 -4.28 -2.96
N ASN A 132 -12.48 -5.02 -4.00
CA ASN A 132 -13.77 -4.80 -4.66
C ASN A 132 -14.93 -5.12 -3.73
N TYR A 133 -14.86 -6.25 -3.01
CA TYR A 133 -15.87 -6.61 -2.00
C TYR A 133 -16.02 -5.49 -0.95
N TYR A 134 -14.90 -4.96 -0.43
CA TYR A 134 -14.93 -3.85 0.49
C TYR A 134 -15.62 -2.62 -0.11
N ALA A 135 -15.29 -2.27 -1.36
CA ALA A 135 -15.87 -1.12 -2.04
C ALA A 135 -17.40 -1.24 -2.24
N GLU A 136 -17.88 -2.45 -2.54
CA GLU A 136 -19.31 -2.74 -2.70
C GLU A 136 -20.08 -2.76 -1.38
N HIS A 137 -19.42 -3.09 -0.27
CA HIS A 137 -20.04 -3.24 1.05
C HIS A 137 -19.58 -2.18 2.06
N LEU A 138 -19.05 -1.06 1.58
CA LEU A 138 -18.51 0.01 2.41
C LEU A 138 -19.54 0.47 3.44
N SER A 139 -19.14 0.44 4.72
CA SER A 139 -19.94 0.93 5.82
C SER A 139 -19.07 1.44 6.96
N PHE A 140 -19.62 2.38 7.74
CA PHE A 140 -18.94 2.92 8.91
C PHE A 140 -18.48 1.82 9.89
N TRP A 141 -19.31 0.82 10.14
CA TRP A 141 -18.96 -0.28 11.03
C TRP A 141 -17.86 -1.18 10.48
N MET A 142 -17.80 -1.35 9.16
CA MET A 142 -16.73 -2.08 8.50
C MET A 142 -15.40 -1.34 8.65
N ASP A 143 -15.40 -0.03 8.48
CA ASP A 143 -14.22 0.82 8.68
C ASP A 143 -13.71 0.76 10.12
N ILE A 144 -14.61 0.84 11.09
CA ILE A 144 -14.26 0.69 12.51
C ILE A 144 -13.59 -0.67 12.78
N LYS A 145 -14.13 -1.77 12.25
CA LYS A 145 -13.54 -3.11 12.39
C LYS A 145 -12.15 -3.18 11.75
N ILE A 146 -12.00 -2.63 10.56
CA ILE A 146 -10.70 -2.58 9.86
C ILE A 146 -9.68 -1.79 10.68
N MET A 147 -10.07 -0.65 11.23
CA MET A 147 -9.21 0.19 12.06
C MET A 147 -8.70 -0.57 13.29
N PHE A 148 -9.60 -1.19 14.06
CA PHE A 148 -9.20 -2.00 15.23
C PHE A 148 -8.32 -3.18 14.84
N LYS A 149 -8.65 -3.87 13.75
CA LYS A 149 -7.85 -5.00 13.26
C LYS A 149 -6.46 -4.53 12.81
N THR A 150 -6.37 -3.38 12.13
CA THR A 150 -5.08 -2.79 11.73
C THR A 150 -4.22 -2.47 12.94
N ILE A 151 -4.79 -1.80 13.96
CA ILE A 151 -4.08 -1.49 15.21
C ILE A 151 -3.54 -2.77 15.84
N LYS A 152 -4.39 -3.80 15.96
CA LYS A 152 -3.98 -5.10 16.49
C LYS A 152 -2.85 -5.72 15.67
N THR A 153 -2.99 -5.77 14.35
CA THR A 153 -2.00 -6.34 13.43
C THR A 153 -0.65 -5.62 13.50
N VAL A 154 -0.65 -4.30 13.63
CA VAL A 154 0.57 -3.49 13.75
C VAL A 154 1.22 -3.68 15.12
N LEU A 155 0.45 -3.65 16.21
CA LEU A 155 0.98 -3.80 17.57
C LEU A 155 1.50 -5.21 17.85
N PHE A 156 0.77 -6.22 17.43
CA PHE A 156 1.12 -7.63 17.70
C PHE A 156 1.87 -8.32 16.55
N ARG A 157 2.16 -7.57 15.47
CA ARG A 157 2.86 -8.09 14.27
C ARG A 157 2.22 -9.37 13.71
N GLU A 158 0.89 -9.50 13.82
CA GLU A 158 0.16 -10.64 13.23
C GLU A 158 0.35 -10.66 11.71
N ASN A 159 0.56 -11.85 11.14
CA ASN A 159 0.72 -12.08 9.69
C ASN A 159 1.92 -11.34 9.05
N VAL A 160 2.97 -11.05 9.81
CA VAL A 160 4.28 -10.68 9.24
C VAL A 160 5.01 -11.99 9.01
N ASN A 161 5.10 -12.42 7.74
CA ASN A 161 5.97 -13.54 7.40
C ASN A 161 7.41 -13.14 7.72
N HIS A 162 8.07 -13.97 8.48
CA HIS A 162 9.52 -13.89 8.73
C HIS A 162 10.26 -14.61 7.61
#